data_a2d5e81605bcc3eb54bddb637d516609
#
_entry.id   a2d5e81605bcc3eb54bddb637d516609
#
_cell.length_a   1.000
_cell.length_b   1.000
_cell.length_c   1.000
_cell.angle_alpha   90.00
_cell.angle_beta   90.00
_cell.angle_gamma   90.00
#
_symmetry.space_group_name_H-M   'P 1'
#
loop_
_entity.id
_entity.type
_entity.pdbx_description
1 polymer ?
#
loop_
_entity_poly.entity_id
_entity_poly.type
_entity_poly.pdbx_seq_one_letter_code
_entity_poly.pdbx_strand_id
1 'polypeptide(L)'
;MLSNVIESLNRITYERIQILKPLTLVDGLSFQRYRAEYTELYLDQIRNASYLAITKMGQASAEEVRHLIGEVRKINPSAEICPTHYKDAEEAWWEKLLTGAADVSEPKSEVGSSTPQTETQLPDTFSMEKAYVDAPEPFLLFLEALIRGRYGNIIRAK
;
A
#
# COMPACT_ATOMS: atom_id res chain seq x y z
N MET A 1 5.47 4.20 -7.92
CA MET A 1 5.41 2.75 -7.69
C MET A 1 6.46 2.37 -6.66
N LEU A 2 6.25 1.34 -5.86
CA LEU A 2 7.21 0.90 -4.84
C LEU A 2 8.52 0.44 -5.49
N SER A 3 8.44 -0.26 -6.61
CA SER A 3 9.58 -0.63 -7.45
C SER A 3 10.51 0.55 -7.75
N ASN A 4 9.97 1.68 -8.18
CA ASN A 4 10.76 2.88 -8.50
C ASN A 4 11.43 3.49 -7.27
N VAL A 5 10.76 3.43 -6.11
CA VAL A 5 11.34 3.92 -4.85
C VAL A 5 12.51 3.04 -4.43
N ILE A 6 12.36 1.72 -4.50
CA ILE A 6 13.43 0.76 -4.19
C ILE A 6 14.63 1.00 -5.13
N GLU A 7 14.39 1.12 -6.43
CA GLU A 7 15.44 1.40 -7.41
C GLU A 7 16.17 2.72 -7.12
N SER A 8 15.43 3.76 -6.79
CA SER A 8 16.01 5.07 -6.44
C SER A 8 16.85 4.99 -5.16
N LEU A 9 16.37 4.27 -4.14
CA LEU A 9 17.10 4.09 -2.89
C LEU A 9 18.38 3.26 -3.09
N ASN A 10 18.35 2.25 -3.95
CA ASN A 10 19.52 1.42 -4.25
C ASN A 10 20.65 2.19 -4.96
N ARG A 11 20.34 3.34 -5.58
CA ARG A 11 21.33 4.23 -6.22
C ARG A 11 22.02 5.15 -5.21
N ILE A 12 21.48 5.23 -3.98
CA ILE A 12 21.98 6.14 -2.96
C ILE A 12 22.84 5.34 -1.98
N THR A 13 24.12 5.66 -1.94
CA THR A 13 25.06 5.04 -0.97
C THR A 13 25.25 5.99 0.20
N TYR A 14 24.77 5.61 1.36
CA TYR A 14 24.99 6.35 2.60
C TYR A 14 25.77 5.47 3.60
N GLU A 15 26.86 5.99 4.15
CA GLU A 15 27.69 5.26 5.11
C GLU A 15 27.00 4.99 6.47
N ARG A 16 25.92 5.73 6.76
CA ARG A 16 25.24 5.68 8.07
C ARG A 16 23.75 5.33 8.00
N ILE A 17 23.26 4.95 6.84
CA ILE A 17 21.83 4.60 6.66
C ILE A 17 21.77 3.15 6.20
N GLN A 18 21.03 2.35 6.95
CA GLN A 18 20.68 0.99 6.56
C GLN A 18 19.26 1.00 5.99
N ILE A 19 19.08 0.52 4.78
CA ILE A 19 17.76 0.32 4.18
C ILE A 19 17.25 -1.03 4.66
N LEU A 20 16.07 -1.04 5.26
CA LEU A 20 15.36 -2.25 5.66
C LEU A 20 14.53 -2.79 4.50
N LYS A 21 14.17 -4.06 4.58
CA LYS A 21 13.28 -4.69 3.62
C LYS A 21 11.91 -4.00 3.59
N PRO A 22 11.30 -3.80 2.41
CA PRO A 22 10.06 -3.06 2.29
C PRO A 22 8.89 -3.78 2.96
N LEU A 23 8.16 -3.04 3.81
CA LEU A 23 6.90 -3.45 4.41
C LEU A 23 5.74 -2.76 3.68
N THR A 24 4.79 -3.53 3.18
CA THR A 24 3.53 -3.00 2.63
C THR A 24 2.36 -3.29 3.58
N LEU A 25 1.57 -2.26 3.84
CA LEU A 25 0.32 -2.38 4.59
C LEU A 25 -0.84 -2.60 3.62
N VAL A 26 -1.55 -3.71 3.78
CA VAL A 26 -2.71 -4.08 2.96
C VAL A 26 -3.98 -3.76 3.73
N ASP A 27 -4.78 -2.82 3.23
CA ASP A 27 -6.11 -2.54 3.75
C ASP A 27 -7.07 -3.67 3.34
N GLY A 28 -7.42 -4.54 4.28
CA GLY A 28 -8.24 -5.71 3.99
C GLY A 28 -9.66 -5.37 3.55
N LEU A 29 -10.25 -4.30 4.09
CA LEU A 29 -11.62 -3.87 3.71
C LEU A 29 -11.68 -3.34 2.28
N SER A 30 -10.62 -2.67 1.84
CA SER A 30 -10.57 -2.02 0.53
C SER A 30 -9.79 -2.83 -0.53
N PHE A 31 -9.31 -4.02 -0.19
CA PHE A 31 -8.44 -4.83 -1.04
C PHE A 31 -9.01 -5.05 -2.45
N GLN A 32 -10.24 -5.55 -2.55
CA GLN A 32 -10.86 -5.85 -3.83
C GLN A 32 -11.09 -4.58 -4.67
N ARG A 33 -11.52 -3.50 -4.02
CA ARG A 33 -11.72 -2.22 -4.68
C ARG A 33 -10.41 -1.66 -5.23
N TYR A 34 -9.37 -1.59 -4.41
CA TYR A 34 -8.07 -1.05 -4.84
C TYR A 34 -7.42 -1.91 -5.91
N ARG A 35 -7.58 -3.22 -5.85
CA ARG A 35 -7.12 -4.12 -6.89
C ARG A 35 -7.81 -3.85 -8.23
N ALA A 36 -9.09 -3.52 -8.23
CA ALA A 36 -9.85 -3.24 -9.45
C ALA A 36 -9.57 -1.83 -10.01
N GLU A 37 -9.50 -0.82 -9.14
CA GLU A 37 -9.37 0.59 -9.54
C GLU A 37 -7.91 1.00 -9.82
N TYR A 38 -6.96 0.46 -9.08
CA TYR A 38 -5.54 0.85 -9.11
C TYR A 38 -4.63 -0.34 -9.35
N THR A 39 -5.01 -1.21 -10.28
CA THR A 39 -4.42 -2.52 -10.49
C THR A 39 -2.89 -2.50 -10.49
N GLU A 40 -2.27 -1.73 -11.38
CA GLU A 40 -0.81 -1.74 -11.53
C GLU A 40 -0.09 -1.15 -10.31
N LEU A 41 -0.56 -0.02 -9.79
CA LEU A 41 0.03 0.62 -8.62
C LEU A 41 -0.07 -0.28 -7.38
N TYR A 42 -1.25 -0.88 -7.18
CA TYR A 42 -1.53 -1.69 -6.01
C TYR A 42 -0.81 -3.04 -6.06
N LEU A 43 -0.80 -3.67 -7.23
CA LEU A 43 -0.05 -4.92 -7.44
C LEU A 43 1.45 -4.72 -7.31
N ASP A 44 2.00 -3.60 -7.82
CA ASP A 44 3.42 -3.26 -7.67
C ASP A 44 3.82 -3.16 -6.19
N GLN A 45 2.99 -2.53 -5.36
CA GLN A 45 3.25 -2.43 -3.92
C GLN A 45 3.27 -3.80 -3.23
N ILE A 46 2.38 -4.70 -3.61
CA ILE A 46 2.32 -6.04 -3.02
C ILE A 46 3.45 -6.92 -3.56
N ARG A 47 3.72 -6.91 -4.86
CA ARG A 47 4.76 -7.73 -5.50
C ARG A 47 6.17 -7.42 -4.97
N ASN A 48 6.46 -6.16 -4.74
CA ASN A 48 7.78 -5.70 -4.31
C ASN A 48 7.95 -5.63 -2.78
N ALA A 49 6.94 -6.01 -2.01
CA ALA A 49 7.04 -6.11 -0.57
C ALA A 49 7.84 -7.35 -0.15
N SER A 50 8.71 -7.20 0.84
CA SER A 50 9.31 -8.33 1.54
C SER A 50 8.46 -8.77 2.74
N TYR A 51 7.80 -7.80 3.36
CA TYR A 51 6.88 -8.01 4.47
C TYR A 51 5.51 -7.42 4.13
N LEU A 52 4.46 -8.10 4.56
CA LEU A 52 3.07 -7.66 4.38
C LEU A 52 2.34 -7.71 5.72
N ALA A 53 1.64 -6.65 6.07
CA ALA A 53 0.73 -6.64 7.21
C ALA A 53 -0.68 -6.26 6.76
N ILE A 54 -1.65 -7.12 7.10
CA ILE A 54 -3.06 -6.88 6.80
C ILE A 54 -3.67 -6.03 7.91
N THR A 55 -4.34 -4.97 7.51
CA THR A 55 -4.94 -3.98 8.43
C THR A 55 -6.46 -3.92 8.23
N LYS A 56 -7.16 -3.31 9.18
CA LYS A 56 -8.60 -3.05 9.14
C LYS A 56 -9.51 -4.29 9.08
N MET A 57 -8.99 -5.46 9.47
CA MET A 57 -9.75 -6.71 9.52
C MET A 57 -10.22 -7.09 10.94
N GLY A 58 -10.26 -6.14 11.87
CA GLY A 58 -10.60 -6.43 13.28
C GLY A 58 -12.02 -6.98 13.53
N GLN A 59 -12.94 -6.82 12.59
CA GLN A 59 -14.29 -7.37 12.65
C GLN A 59 -14.54 -8.51 11.66
N ALA A 60 -13.52 -8.87 10.87
CA ALA A 60 -13.63 -9.94 9.90
C ALA A 60 -13.51 -11.31 10.56
N SER A 61 -14.21 -12.29 10.01
CA SER A 61 -14.09 -13.68 10.42
C SER A 61 -12.69 -14.24 10.08
N ALA A 62 -12.30 -15.27 10.78
CA ALA A 62 -11.04 -15.98 10.48
C ALA A 62 -11.01 -16.56 9.06
N GLU A 63 -12.17 -16.83 8.47
CA GLU A 63 -12.28 -17.32 7.09
C GLU A 63 -12.00 -16.21 6.07
N GLU A 64 -12.58 -15.02 6.27
CA GLU A 64 -12.33 -13.84 5.43
C GLU A 64 -10.86 -13.43 5.46
N VAL A 65 -10.23 -13.45 6.64
CA VAL A 65 -8.79 -13.17 6.78
C VAL A 65 -7.96 -14.21 6.04
N ARG A 66 -8.26 -15.51 6.17
CA ARG A 66 -7.56 -16.58 5.45
C ARG A 66 -7.73 -16.47 3.94
N HIS A 67 -8.94 -16.14 3.48
CA HIS A 67 -9.21 -15.92 2.06
C HIS A 67 -8.36 -14.77 1.51
N LEU A 68 -8.34 -13.64 2.21
CA LEU A 68 -7.53 -12.48 1.83
C LEU A 68 -6.03 -12.81 1.79
N ILE A 69 -5.51 -13.51 2.80
CA ILE A 69 -4.12 -13.99 2.81
C ILE A 69 -3.85 -14.85 1.58
N GLY A 70 -4.78 -15.73 1.22
CA GLY A 70 -4.68 -16.57 0.01
C GLY A 70 -4.59 -15.75 -1.28
N GLU A 71 -5.39 -14.69 -1.41
CA GLU A 71 -5.33 -13.78 -2.56
C GLU A 71 -4.00 -13.00 -2.63
N VAL A 72 -3.54 -12.50 -1.49
CA VAL A 72 -2.25 -11.79 -1.38
C VAL A 72 -1.09 -12.73 -1.72
N ARG A 73 -1.15 -13.99 -1.29
CA ARG A 73 -0.14 -15.01 -1.61
C ARG A 73 -0.06 -15.35 -3.10
N LYS A 74 -1.18 -15.29 -3.82
CA LYS A 74 -1.17 -15.46 -5.29
C LYS A 74 -0.42 -14.33 -5.98
N ILE A 75 -0.45 -13.12 -5.41
CA ILE A 75 0.24 -11.95 -5.97
C ILE A 75 1.73 -11.96 -5.59
N ASN A 76 2.05 -12.26 -4.34
CA ASN A 76 3.42 -12.33 -3.82
C ASN A 76 3.59 -13.57 -2.91
N PRO A 77 4.02 -14.70 -3.47
CA PRO A 77 4.23 -15.93 -2.70
C PRO A 77 5.43 -15.87 -1.76
N SER A 78 6.38 -14.98 -2.02
CA SER A 78 7.65 -14.90 -1.27
C SER A 78 7.60 -13.96 -0.08
N ALA A 79 6.64 -13.04 -0.01
CA ALA A 79 6.55 -12.09 1.09
C ALA A 79 6.21 -12.79 2.41
N GLU A 80 6.79 -12.31 3.49
CA GLU A 80 6.41 -12.73 4.83
C GLU A 80 5.18 -11.95 5.29
N ILE A 81 4.06 -12.66 5.45
CA ILE A 81 2.80 -12.05 5.87
C ILE A 81 2.70 -12.15 7.39
N CYS A 82 2.40 -11.04 8.06
CA CYS A 82 2.10 -11.03 9.49
C CYS A 82 0.92 -11.98 9.77
N PRO A 83 1.11 -13.01 10.63
CA PRO A 83 0.12 -14.08 10.80
C PRO A 83 -1.13 -13.62 11.60
N THR A 84 -1.00 -12.52 12.32
CA THR A 84 -2.03 -11.96 13.19
C THR A 84 -2.28 -10.50 12.83
N HIS A 85 -3.21 -9.85 13.53
CA HIS A 85 -3.30 -8.40 13.47
C HIS A 85 -1.96 -7.80 13.93
N TYR A 86 -1.44 -6.79 13.23
CA TYR A 86 -0.10 -6.23 13.46
C TYR A 86 0.15 -5.78 14.92
N LYS A 87 -0.91 -5.42 15.67
CA LYS A 87 -0.82 -5.05 17.09
C LYS A 87 -0.56 -6.25 18.00
N ASP A 88 -0.96 -7.43 17.55
CA ASP A 88 -0.84 -8.69 18.28
C ASP A 88 0.30 -9.55 17.73
N ALA A 89 1.12 -8.97 16.83
CA ALA A 89 2.27 -9.66 16.26
C ALA A 89 3.35 -9.89 17.33
N GLU A 90 3.92 -11.08 17.31
CA GLU A 90 5.00 -11.46 18.23
C GLU A 90 6.23 -10.56 18.05
N GLU A 91 6.94 -10.33 19.14
CA GLU A 91 8.17 -9.52 19.14
C GLU A 91 9.20 -10.02 18.12
N ALA A 92 9.33 -11.33 17.98
CA ALA A 92 10.20 -11.96 17.00
C ALA A 92 9.92 -11.55 15.55
N TRP A 93 8.65 -11.30 15.20
CA TRP A 93 8.28 -10.81 13.87
C TRP A 93 8.77 -9.36 13.65
N TRP A 94 8.64 -8.51 14.69
CA TRP A 94 9.13 -7.14 14.65
C TRP A 94 10.65 -7.06 14.61
N GLU A 95 11.34 -7.88 15.42
CA GLU A 95 12.79 -7.98 15.38
C GLU A 95 13.29 -8.37 13.98
N LYS A 96 12.69 -9.38 13.37
CA LYS A 96 13.04 -9.84 12.03
C LYS A 96 12.82 -8.75 10.98
N LEU A 97 11.75 -7.98 11.09
CA LEU A 97 11.46 -6.86 10.20
C LEU A 97 12.48 -5.73 10.39
N LEU A 98 12.82 -5.39 11.64
CA LEU A 98 13.70 -4.28 11.97
C LEU A 98 15.19 -4.60 11.78
N THR A 99 15.58 -5.87 11.82
CA THR A 99 16.96 -6.31 11.61
C THR A 99 17.24 -6.79 10.19
N GLY A 100 16.18 -7.06 9.41
CA GLY A 100 16.30 -7.53 8.04
C GLY A 100 16.83 -6.44 7.12
N ALA A 101 18.14 -6.46 6.85
CA ALA A 101 18.71 -5.60 5.82
C ALA A 101 18.11 -5.91 4.45
N ALA A 102 17.84 -4.90 3.66
CA ALA A 102 17.57 -5.08 2.26
C ALA A 102 18.85 -5.62 1.59
N ASP A 103 18.76 -6.80 0.96
CA ASP A 103 19.80 -7.20 0.03
C ASP A 103 19.78 -6.21 -1.14
N VAL A 104 20.77 -5.33 -1.16
CA VAL A 104 20.93 -4.29 -2.19
C VAL A 104 21.31 -4.90 -3.54
N SER A 105 21.61 -6.19 -3.58
CA SER A 105 21.96 -6.94 -4.78
C SER A 105 20.70 -7.55 -5.40
N GLU A 106 20.31 -6.93 -6.50
CA GLU A 106 19.37 -7.30 -7.53
C GLU A 106 17.90 -6.92 -7.32
N PRO A 107 17.37 -6.03 -8.19
CA PRO A 107 15.93 -6.01 -8.41
C PRO A 107 15.54 -7.40 -8.93
N LYS A 108 14.51 -8.01 -8.38
CA LYS A 108 13.87 -9.20 -8.96
C LYS A 108 13.26 -8.80 -10.30
N SER A 109 14.13 -8.65 -11.30
CA SER A 109 13.76 -8.51 -12.70
C SER A 109 13.42 -9.88 -13.23
N GLU A 110 12.22 -10.35 -13.00
CA GLU A 110 11.64 -11.29 -13.95
C GLU A 110 10.92 -10.48 -15.05
N VAL A 111 11.66 -10.38 -16.14
CA VAL A 111 11.22 -10.54 -17.52
C VAL A 111 9.70 -10.78 -17.61
N GLY A 112 9.01 -9.75 -17.99
CA GLY A 112 7.63 -9.84 -18.40
C GLY A 112 7.32 -8.69 -19.33
N SER A 113 7.66 -8.92 -20.62
CA SER A 113 7.13 -8.25 -21.81
C SER A 113 6.85 -6.74 -21.69
N SER A 114 7.59 -6.02 -22.51
CA SER A 114 7.22 -4.72 -23.07
C SER A 114 5.74 -4.70 -23.50
N THR A 115 4.88 -4.32 -22.60
CA THR A 115 3.53 -3.88 -22.92
C THR A 115 3.58 -2.36 -23.03
N PRO A 116 2.88 -1.74 -23.99
CA PRO A 116 2.92 -0.30 -24.19
C PRO A 116 2.54 0.39 -22.90
N GLN A 117 3.26 1.47 -22.59
CA GLN A 117 2.99 2.36 -21.46
C GLN A 117 1.54 2.87 -21.54
N THR A 118 0.63 2.10 -21.00
CA THR A 118 -0.65 2.64 -20.60
C THR A 118 -0.29 3.61 -19.48
N GLU A 119 -0.53 4.88 -19.67
CA GLU A 119 -0.37 5.90 -18.63
C GLU A 119 -1.09 5.41 -17.40
N THR A 120 -0.33 4.92 -16.44
CA THR A 120 -0.88 4.52 -15.15
C THR A 120 -1.40 5.80 -14.54
N GLN A 121 -2.71 6.00 -14.55
CA GLN A 121 -3.32 7.16 -13.92
C GLN A 121 -3.02 7.09 -12.42
N LEU A 122 -1.98 7.79 -12.03
CA LEU A 122 -1.70 8.03 -10.61
C LEU A 122 -2.82 8.92 -10.07
N PRO A 123 -3.26 8.69 -8.83
CA PRO A 123 -4.25 9.56 -8.20
C PRO A 123 -3.72 10.98 -8.12
N ASP A 124 -4.50 11.94 -8.58
CA ASP A 124 -4.20 13.35 -8.40
C ASP A 124 -4.35 13.74 -6.93
N THR A 125 -3.45 14.58 -6.46
CA THR A 125 -3.50 15.12 -5.11
C THR A 125 -3.85 16.59 -5.15
N PHE A 126 -4.85 16.99 -4.39
CA PHE A 126 -5.22 18.38 -4.21
C PHE A 126 -5.15 18.74 -2.72
N SER A 127 -4.55 19.87 -2.40
CA SER A 127 -4.55 20.41 -1.04
C SER A 127 -4.94 21.88 -1.07
N MET A 128 -5.71 22.30 -0.09
CA MET A 128 -6.10 23.69 0.09
C MET A 128 -5.73 24.11 1.52
N GLU A 129 -4.85 25.08 1.62
CA GLU A 129 -4.44 25.67 2.89
C GLU A 129 -5.28 26.90 3.21
N LYS A 130 -5.48 27.16 4.50
CA LYS A 130 -6.19 28.32 5.00
C LYS A 130 -7.63 28.46 4.45
N ALA A 131 -8.28 27.35 4.16
CA ALA A 131 -9.68 27.34 3.81
C ALA A 131 -10.50 27.79 5.01
N TYR A 132 -11.26 28.88 4.84
CA TYR A 132 -12.18 29.40 5.84
C TYR A 132 -13.61 29.11 5.41
N VAL A 133 -14.42 28.65 6.33
CA VAL A 133 -15.84 28.36 6.10
C VAL A 133 -16.64 29.11 7.16
N ASP A 134 -17.45 30.05 6.74
CA ASP A 134 -18.21 30.94 7.63
C ASP A 134 -19.25 30.21 8.48
N ALA A 135 -19.75 29.06 7.99
CA ALA A 135 -20.75 28.27 8.65
C ALA A 135 -20.54 26.77 8.37
N PRO A 136 -20.98 25.87 9.26
CA PRO A 136 -20.82 24.41 9.05
C PRO A 136 -21.65 23.86 7.87
N GLU A 137 -22.78 24.46 7.53
CA GLU A 137 -23.69 23.94 6.50
C GLU A 137 -23.02 23.85 5.10
N PRO A 138 -22.34 24.89 4.57
CA PRO A 138 -21.63 24.79 3.30
C PRO A 138 -20.56 23.69 3.30
N PHE A 139 -19.89 23.49 4.44
CA PHE A 139 -18.88 22.45 4.58
C PHE A 139 -19.49 21.06 4.55
N LEU A 140 -20.62 20.86 5.21
CA LEU A 140 -21.37 19.60 5.18
C LEU A 140 -21.86 19.27 3.77
N LEU A 141 -22.38 20.24 3.03
CA LEU A 141 -22.79 20.06 1.64
C LEU A 141 -21.59 19.71 0.74
N PHE A 142 -20.45 20.31 0.97
CA PHE A 142 -19.22 19.96 0.27
C PHE A 142 -18.79 18.53 0.56
N LEU A 143 -18.78 18.10 1.83
CA LEU A 143 -18.47 16.71 2.21
C LEU A 143 -19.45 15.72 1.61
N GLU A 144 -20.74 16.03 1.60
CA GLU A 144 -21.76 15.20 0.95
C GLU A 144 -21.49 15.04 -0.56
N ALA A 145 -21.13 16.13 -1.23
CA ALA A 145 -20.77 16.10 -2.64
C ALA A 145 -19.50 15.29 -2.91
N LEU A 146 -18.51 15.33 -2.01
CA LEU A 146 -17.32 14.48 -2.06
C LEU A 146 -17.69 13.00 -1.95
N ILE A 147 -18.49 12.65 -0.93
CA ILE A 147 -18.92 11.26 -0.68
C ILE A 147 -19.74 10.70 -1.85
N ARG A 148 -20.57 11.53 -2.47
CA ARG A 148 -21.36 11.17 -3.66
C ARG A 148 -20.55 11.09 -4.96
N GLY A 149 -19.24 11.32 -4.90
CA GLY A 149 -18.36 11.24 -6.07
C GLY A 149 -18.54 12.38 -7.07
N ARG A 150 -19.14 13.53 -6.68
CA ARG A 150 -19.38 14.66 -7.57
C ARG A 150 -18.10 15.30 -8.12
N TYR A 151 -16.99 15.11 -7.41
CA TYR A 151 -15.65 15.59 -7.75
C TYR A 151 -14.70 14.44 -8.16
N GLY A 152 -15.25 13.32 -8.56
CA GLY A 152 -14.49 12.14 -8.91
C GLY A 152 -14.41 11.11 -7.78
N ASN A 153 -13.62 10.08 -7.99
CA ASN A 153 -13.45 9.01 -7.01
C ASN A 153 -12.37 9.39 -6.00
N ILE A 154 -12.78 9.69 -4.77
CA ILE A 154 -11.89 10.14 -3.71
C ILE A 154 -11.40 8.95 -2.90
N ILE A 155 -10.08 8.74 -2.92
CA ILE A 155 -9.43 7.65 -2.19
C ILE A 155 -9.28 8.02 -0.71
N ARG A 156 -8.91 9.27 -0.44
CA ARG A 156 -8.62 9.76 0.91
C ARG A 156 -8.86 11.26 1.01
N ALA A 157 -9.52 11.68 2.07
CA ALA A 157 -9.61 13.07 2.50
C ALA A 157 -9.11 13.20 3.95
N LYS A 158 -8.46 14.34 4.24
CA LYS A 158 -7.99 14.71 5.58
C LYS A 158 -8.42 16.13 5.89
#